data_dbf283704ffb6d774a08de837cd326be
#
_entry.id   dbf283704ffb6d774a08de837cd326be
#
_cell.length_a   1.000
_cell.length_b   1.000
_cell.length_c   1.000
_cell.angle_alpha   90.00
_cell.angle_beta   90.00
_cell.angle_gamma   90.00
#
_symmetry.space_group_name_H-M   'P 1'
#
loop_
_entity.id
_entity.type
_entity.pdbx_description
1 polymer ?
#
loop_
_entity_poly.entity_id
_entity_poly.type
_entity_poly.pdbx_seq_one_letter_code
_entity_poly.pdbx_strand_id
1 'polypeptide(L)'
;IDMYGMPVFKNPDKPIKGIDKEPITQGAVDYWTNEVESLTSDPDALNEFYRQFPRTESHAFRDESKQSLFNLTKIYQQIDYNDSINMGHFMTQGGFHWKDGIKDSKVIWSPNKRGRFFVTYIPKASLQNNVITKGGKMYPGNEHIGSFGCDSYDISGVVVGKGSNGALHGQTKFNMDDAPSNEFFLEYIARPQTAEIFFEEVLMECIFYGMPILCENNKPRLLYHFKNRGYRGFCLIRPDKTYNKLSKTERVLGGIPNSSEDVKQSH
;
A
#
# COMPACT_ATOMS: atom_id res chain seq x y z
N ILE A 1 3.85 -20.48 36.00
CA ILE A 1 2.76 -20.30 36.99
C ILE A 1 3.36 -20.60 38.35
N ASP A 2 3.10 -19.74 39.36
CA ASP A 2 3.58 -19.97 40.73
C ASP A 2 2.86 -21.15 41.42
N MET A 3 3.30 -21.50 42.60
CA MET A 3 2.73 -22.63 43.36
C MET A 3 1.24 -22.47 43.73
N TYR A 4 0.67 -21.27 43.57
CA TYR A 4 -0.76 -20.96 43.80
C TYR A 4 -1.57 -20.88 42.50
N GLY A 5 -0.95 -21.21 41.37
CA GLY A 5 -1.59 -21.16 40.04
C GLY A 5 -1.66 -19.76 39.42
N MET A 6 -0.96 -18.78 39.96
CA MET A 6 -0.95 -17.42 39.46
C MET A 6 0.13 -17.23 38.36
N PRO A 7 -0.16 -16.50 37.27
CA PRO A 7 0.84 -16.25 36.23
C PRO A 7 1.91 -15.29 36.73
N VAL A 8 3.17 -15.60 36.43
CA VAL A 8 4.32 -14.74 36.70
C VAL A 8 4.70 -14.04 35.40
N PHE A 9 4.36 -12.75 35.27
CA PHE A 9 4.56 -11.98 34.05
C PHE A 9 5.95 -11.35 33.94
N LYS A 10 6.48 -10.79 35.05
CA LYS A 10 7.79 -10.14 35.13
C LYS A 10 8.77 -10.96 35.93
N ASN A 11 10.06 -10.73 35.71
CA ASN A 11 11.10 -11.37 36.51
C ASN A 11 10.90 -11.02 37.98
N PRO A 12 10.79 -12.01 38.87
CA PRO A 12 10.66 -11.74 40.29
C PRO A 12 12.00 -11.32 40.90
N ASP A 13 11.98 -10.40 41.86
CA ASP A 13 13.20 -9.95 42.60
C ASP A 13 13.91 -11.12 43.27
N LYS A 14 13.18 -12.15 43.66
CA LYS A 14 13.71 -13.40 44.24
C LYS A 14 13.00 -14.58 43.58
N PRO A 15 13.68 -15.73 43.39
CA PRO A 15 13.05 -16.91 42.84
C PRO A 15 11.76 -17.28 43.57
N ILE A 16 10.69 -17.45 42.80
CA ILE A 16 9.35 -17.85 43.27
C ILE A 16 9.21 -19.36 43.06
N LYS A 17 8.58 -20.07 43.96
CA LYS A 17 8.33 -21.50 43.78
C LYS A 17 7.21 -21.73 42.76
N GLY A 18 7.54 -22.47 41.71
CA GLY A 18 6.58 -22.88 40.67
C GLY A 18 5.63 -24.00 41.13
N ILE A 19 4.60 -24.26 40.32
CA ILE A 19 3.63 -25.32 40.56
C ILE A 19 4.28 -26.73 40.47
N ASP A 20 5.34 -26.87 39.70
CA ASP A 20 6.19 -28.03 39.54
C ASP A 20 7.25 -28.17 40.64
N LYS A 21 7.24 -27.22 41.60
CA LYS A 21 8.20 -27.03 42.70
C LYS A 21 9.55 -26.49 42.30
N GLU A 22 9.81 -26.25 41.01
CA GLU A 22 11.04 -25.63 40.53
C GLU A 22 11.03 -24.10 40.76
N PRO A 23 12.20 -23.47 40.90
CA PRO A 23 12.27 -22.04 41.11
C PRO A 23 12.03 -21.27 39.79
N ILE A 24 11.06 -20.36 39.79
CA ILE A 24 10.83 -19.43 38.71
C ILE A 24 11.69 -18.20 38.93
N THR A 25 12.62 -17.97 38.01
CA THR A 25 13.51 -16.79 38.01
C THR A 25 13.16 -15.80 36.90
N GLN A 26 12.35 -16.22 35.94
CA GLN A 26 11.98 -15.42 34.77
C GLN A 26 10.46 -15.35 34.60
N GLY A 27 9.93 -14.15 34.36
CA GLY A 27 8.52 -13.94 34.06
C GLY A 27 8.21 -14.16 32.57
N ALA A 28 7.00 -14.53 32.26
CA ALA A 28 6.59 -14.88 30.90
C ALA A 28 6.76 -13.73 29.88
N VAL A 29 6.52 -12.48 30.30
CA VAL A 29 6.69 -11.30 29.43
C VAL A 29 8.15 -11.00 29.20
N ASP A 30 8.97 -11.07 30.25
CA ASP A 30 10.41 -10.81 30.15
C ASP A 30 11.09 -11.92 29.35
N TYR A 31 10.69 -13.19 29.53
CA TYR A 31 11.13 -14.31 28.69
C TYR A 31 10.83 -14.03 27.20
N TRP A 32 9.58 -13.70 26.89
CA TRP A 32 9.13 -13.42 25.53
C TRP A 32 9.93 -12.26 24.91
N THR A 33 10.17 -11.19 25.67
CA THR A 33 10.94 -10.03 25.20
C THR A 33 12.40 -10.40 24.91
N ASN A 34 13.03 -11.14 25.79
CA ASN A 34 14.41 -11.59 25.61
C ASN A 34 14.57 -12.52 24.41
N GLU A 35 13.59 -13.44 24.19
CA GLU A 35 13.60 -14.31 23.01
C GLU A 35 13.46 -13.51 21.71
N VAL A 36 12.53 -12.54 21.66
CA VAL A 36 12.38 -11.64 20.51
C VAL A 36 13.69 -10.88 20.22
N GLU A 37 14.33 -10.33 21.24
CA GLU A 37 15.59 -9.63 21.09
C GLU A 37 16.70 -10.56 20.57
N SER A 38 16.78 -11.78 21.09
CA SER A 38 17.79 -12.78 20.68
C SER A 38 17.62 -13.25 19.24
N LEU A 39 16.36 -13.31 18.75
CA LEU A 39 15.99 -13.77 17.43
C LEU A 39 15.94 -12.65 16.37
N THR A 40 16.20 -11.40 16.75
CA THR A 40 16.12 -10.26 15.82
C THR A 40 17.04 -10.41 14.59
N SER A 41 18.16 -11.12 14.73
CA SER A 41 19.09 -11.39 13.64
C SER A 41 18.67 -12.54 12.72
N ASP A 42 17.71 -13.36 13.15
CA ASP A 42 17.14 -14.47 12.37
C ASP A 42 15.62 -14.27 12.18
N PRO A 43 15.23 -13.62 11.10
CA PRO A 43 13.85 -13.26 10.86
C PRO A 43 12.90 -14.46 10.68
N ASP A 44 13.37 -15.60 10.19
CA ASP A 44 12.54 -16.79 10.01
C ASP A 44 12.28 -17.45 11.38
N ALA A 45 13.30 -17.56 12.22
CA ALA A 45 13.15 -18.05 13.58
C ALA A 45 12.26 -17.12 14.43
N LEU A 46 12.38 -15.80 14.25
CA LEU A 46 11.53 -14.82 14.92
C LEU A 46 10.06 -14.94 14.51
N ASN A 47 9.77 -15.13 13.21
CA ASN A 47 8.40 -15.36 12.74
C ASN A 47 7.81 -16.66 13.29
N GLU A 48 8.60 -17.72 13.35
CA GLU A 48 8.18 -18.98 13.95
C GLU A 48 7.89 -18.83 15.45
N PHE A 49 8.74 -18.10 16.17
CA PHE A 49 8.53 -17.78 17.59
C PHE A 49 7.23 -17.02 17.80
N TYR A 50 6.93 -16.00 16.98
CA TYR A 50 5.68 -15.26 17.07
C TYR A 50 4.44 -16.14 16.83
N ARG A 51 4.52 -17.10 15.94
CA ARG A 51 3.41 -18.06 15.69
C ARG A 51 3.20 -19.00 16.86
N GLN A 52 4.30 -19.48 17.46
CA GLN A 52 4.23 -20.41 18.60
C GLN A 52 3.79 -19.69 19.89
N PHE A 53 4.21 -18.45 20.07
CA PHE A 53 3.95 -17.63 21.27
C PHE A 53 3.33 -16.27 20.89
N PRO A 54 2.12 -16.26 20.29
CA PRO A 54 1.52 -15.04 19.80
C PRO A 54 1.08 -14.12 20.94
N ARG A 55 1.40 -12.83 20.83
CA ARG A 55 0.87 -11.77 21.71
C ARG A 55 -0.26 -10.97 21.07
N THR A 56 -0.42 -11.08 19.76
CA THR A 56 -1.47 -10.44 18.97
C THR A 56 -2.08 -11.47 18.03
N GLU A 57 -3.28 -11.19 17.54
CA GLU A 57 -3.93 -12.03 16.54
C GLU A 57 -3.08 -12.10 15.24
N SER A 58 -2.47 -10.99 14.84
CA SER A 58 -1.58 -10.96 13.68
C SER A 58 -0.35 -11.85 13.83
N HIS A 59 0.17 -12.06 15.05
CA HIS A 59 1.26 -13.00 15.30
C HIS A 59 0.83 -14.45 15.06
N ALA A 60 -0.38 -14.82 15.50
CA ALA A 60 -0.88 -16.19 15.39
C ALA A 60 -1.12 -16.64 13.94
N PHE A 61 -1.42 -15.71 13.04
CA PHE A 61 -1.78 -15.98 11.65
C PHE A 61 -0.69 -15.58 10.64
N ARG A 62 0.55 -15.42 11.06
CA ARG A 62 1.67 -15.18 10.14
C ARG A 62 1.85 -16.38 9.21
N ASP A 63 1.88 -16.11 7.91
CA ASP A 63 2.07 -17.13 6.89
C ASP A 63 3.56 -17.48 6.73
N GLU A 64 3.86 -18.76 6.56
CA GLU A 64 5.20 -19.27 6.24
C GLU A 64 5.43 -19.49 4.74
N SER A 65 4.53 -19.03 3.90
CA SER A 65 4.55 -19.36 2.48
C SER A 65 5.94 -19.11 1.86
N LYS A 66 6.75 -20.15 1.78
CA LYS A 66 8.03 -20.17 1.04
C LYS A 66 7.84 -19.92 -0.46
N GLN A 67 6.59 -19.82 -0.92
CA GLN A 67 6.18 -19.56 -2.29
C GLN A 67 5.80 -18.09 -2.56
N SER A 68 5.87 -17.22 -1.56
CA SER A 68 5.61 -15.79 -1.78
C SER A 68 6.74 -15.14 -2.58
N LEU A 69 6.38 -14.33 -3.58
CA LEU A 69 7.31 -13.46 -4.31
C LEU A 69 7.91 -12.36 -3.42
N PHE A 70 7.23 -12.07 -2.33
CA PHE A 70 7.61 -11.01 -1.40
C PHE A 70 8.32 -11.57 -0.17
N ASN A 71 9.27 -10.82 0.37
CA ASN A 71 9.89 -11.15 1.64
C ASN A 71 8.89 -10.88 2.78
N LEU A 72 8.14 -11.91 3.17
CA LEU A 72 7.10 -11.82 4.21
C LEU A 72 7.66 -11.34 5.55
N THR A 73 8.89 -11.71 5.88
CA THR A 73 9.56 -11.24 7.09
C THR A 73 9.66 -9.72 7.14
N LYS A 74 10.13 -9.09 6.04
CA LYS A 74 10.21 -7.62 5.97
C LYS A 74 8.83 -6.97 6.02
N ILE A 75 7.82 -7.60 5.42
CA ILE A 75 6.44 -7.12 5.47
C ILE A 75 5.95 -7.15 6.91
N TYR A 76 6.13 -8.24 7.65
CA TYR A 76 5.70 -8.33 9.04
C TYR A 76 6.46 -7.35 9.94
N GLN A 77 7.77 -7.18 9.73
CA GLN A 77 8.55 -6.16 10.45
C GLN A 77 7.99 -4.75 10.22
N GLN A 78 7.60 -4.43 8.99
CA GLN A 78 6.98 -3.15 8.68
C GLN A 78 5.60 -2.99 9.30
N ILE A 79 4.79 -4.05 9.32
CA ILE A 79 3.48 -4.05 10.00
C ILE A 79 3.66 -3.81 11.50
N ASP A 80 4.55 -4.56 12.15
CA ASP A 80 4.85 -4.41 13.58
C ASP A 80 5.35 -2.99 13.91
N TYR A 81 6.19 -2.41 13.05
CA TYR A 81 6.64 -1.03 13.19
C TYR A 81 5.47 -0.04 13.08
N ASN A 82 4.64 -0.18 12.07
CA ASN A 82 3.48 0.68 11.85
C ASN A 82 2.50 0.63 13.04
N ASP A 83 2.28 -0.56 13.60
CA ASP A 83 1.44 -0.74 14.79
C ASP A 83 2.07 -0.08 16.03
N SER A 84 3.39 -0.20 16.18
CA SER A 84 4.12 0.38 17.33
C SER A 84 4.05 1.90 17.40
N ILE A 85 4.08 2.57 16.23
CA ILE A 85 3.99 4.03 16.13
C ILE A 85 2.55 4.54 15.95
N ASN A 86 1.56 3.63 15.95
CA ASN A 86 0.16 3.95 15.69
C ASN A 86 -0.03 4.76 14.39
N MET A 87 0.41 4.19 13.28
CA MET A 87 0.44 4.85 11.95
C MET A 87 -0.90 5.45 11.55
N GLY A 88 -2.03 4.90 12.05
CA GLY A 88 -3.36 5.46 11.83
C GLY A 88 -3.54 6.91 12.27
N HIS A 89 -2.72 7.43 13.20
CA HIS A 89 -2.74 8.83 13.59
C HIS A 89 -2.14 9.77 12.53
N PHE A 90 -1.27 9.24 11.66
CA PHE A 90 -0.62 10.03 10.62
C PHE A 90 -1.40 10.01 9.30
N MET A 91 -2.43 9.15 9.20
CA MET A 91 -3.25 9.01 8.00
C MET A 91 -4.52 9.85 8.09
N THR A 92 -4.80 10.60 7.05
CA THR A 92 -6.06 11.34 6.90
C THR A 92 -6.95 10.61 5.90
N GLN A 93 -8.16 10.25 6.33
CA GLN A 93 -9.17 9.66 5.47
C GLN A 93 -9.98 10.73 4.75
N GLY A 94 -10.30 10.52 3.47
CA GLY A 94 -11.05 11.50 2.69
C GLY A 94 -11.39 11.06 1.28
N GLY A 95 -11.64 12.07 0.42
CA GLY A 95 -11.96 11.85 -0.99
C GLY A 95 -11.53 13.01 -1.87
N PHE A 96 -11.34 12.70 -3.14
CA PHE A 96 -11.08 13.68 -4.20
C PHE A 96 -12.37 13.98 -4.96
N HIS A 97 -12.58 15.22 -5.33
CA HIS A 97 -13.72 15.63 -6.11
C HIS A 97 -13.38 16.83 -7.02
N TRP A 98 -14.09 16.93 -8.11
CA TRP A 98 -13.99 18.08 -9.00
C TRP A 98 -14.49 19.34 -8.30
N LYS A 99 -13.75 20.44 -8.46
CA LYS A 99 -14.19 21.75 -7.97
C LYS A 99 -15.56 22.11 -8.55
N ASP A 100 -16.49 22.48 -7.69
CA ASP A 100 -17.87 22.84 -8.03
C ASP A 100 -18.62 21.74 -8.83
N GLY A 101 -18.17 20.49 -8.76
CA GLY A 101 -18.73 19.36 -9.51
C GLY A 101 -18.45 19.37 -11.02
N ILE A 102 -17.62 20.30 -11.49
CA ILE A 102 -17.32 20.48 -12.92
C ILE A 102 -16.15 19.57 -13.31
N LYS A 103 -16.41 18.55 -14.14
CA LYS A 103 -15.38 17.64 -14.65
C LYS A 103 -14.29 18.39 -15.41
N ASP A 104 -13.05 17.88 -15.26
CA ASP A 104 -11.83 18.46 -15.85
C ASP A 104 -11.50 19.89 -15.36
N SER A 105 -12.12 20.30 -14.26
CA SER A 105 -11.70 21.47 -13.49
C SER A 105 -10.55 21.11 -12.53
N LYS A 106 -10.30 21.90 -11.52
CA LYS A 106 -9.36 21.55 -10.44
C LYS A 106 -9.95 20.43 -9.57
N VAL A 107 -9.11 19.50 -9.14
CA VAL A 107 -9.46 18.51 -8.13
C VAL A 107 -9.17 19.06 -6.74
N ILE A 108 -10.08 18.82 -5.81
CA ILE A 108 -9.99 19.23 -4.41
C ILE A 108 -9.97 17.98 -3.53
N TRP A 109 -9.08 17.96 -2.55
CA TRP A 109 -9.10 17.01 -1.45
C TRP A 109 -10.03 17.48 -0.34
N SER A 110 -10.87 16.58 0.18
CA SER A 110 -11.73 16.83 1.33
C SER A 110 -11.59 15.72 2.37
N PRO A 111 -11.10 16.03 3.58
CA PRO A 111 -11.10 15.08 4.69
C PRO A 111 -12.53 14.63 5.01
N ASN A 112 -12.74 13.32 5.11
CA ASN A 112 -14.04 12.72 5.39
C ASN A 112 -13.86 11.32 5.97
N LYS A 113 -14.36 11.05 7.16
CA LYS A 113 -14.31 9.73 7.82
C LYS A 113 -15.01 8.59 7.05
N ARG A 114 -15.80 8.91 6.02
CA ARG A 114 -16.43 7.93 5.10
C ARG A 114 -15.75 7.91 3.73
N GLY A 115 -14.67 8.65 3.56
CA GLY A 115 -13.88 8.65 2.34
C GLY A 115 -13.22 7.28 2.11
N ARG A 116 -12.83 7.02 0.88
CA ARG A 116 -12.20 5.74 0.49
C ARG A 116 -10.68 5.81 0.39
N PHE A 117 -10.11 7.00 0.52
CA PHE A 117 -8.68 7.24 0.42
C PHE A 117 -8.08 7.46 1.79
N PHE A 118 -6.89 6.91 1.99
CA PHE A 118 -6.05 7.14 3.16
C PHE A 118 -4.76 7.79 2.70
N VAL A 119 -4.43 8.97 3.24
CA VAL A 119 -3.26 9.74 2.82
C VAL A 119 -2.44 10.21 4.00
N THR A 120 -1.12 10.14 3.88
CA THR A 120 -0.15 10.69 4.85
C THR A 120 0.47 11.99 4.36
N TYR A 121 0.39 12.27 3.05
CA TYR A 121 0.99 13.44 2.45
C TYR A 121 0.02 14.15 1.49
N ILE A 122 -0.15 15.44 1.69
CA ILE A 122 -0.85 16.35 0.78
C ILE A 122 0.17 17.34 0.21
N PRO A 123 0.32 17.44 -1.12
CA PRO A 123 1.29 18.33 -1.72
C PRO A 123 0.96 19.80 -1.47
N LYS A 124 1.97 20.67 -1.48
CA LYS A 124 1.81 22.13 -1.43
C LYS A 124 0.86 22.59 -2.53
N ALA A 125 0.16 23.70 -2.28
CA ALA A 125 -0.80 24.27 -3.24
C ALA A 125 -0.21 24.51 -4.64
N SER A 126 1.08 24.84 -4.73
CA SER A 126 1.79 25.03 -6.00
C SER A 126 2.00 23.74 -6.80
N LEU A 127 1.99 22.59 -6.14
CA LEU A 127 2.15 21.27 -6.75
C LEU A 127 0.81 20.58 -7.02
N GLN A 128 -0.27 21.08 -6.41
CA GLN A 128 -1.61 20.52 -6.63
C GLN A 128 -2.12 20.87 -8.03
N ASN A 129 -2.74 19.90 -8.69
CA ASN A 129 -3.27 20.04 -10.05
C ASN A 129 -2.23 20.53 -11.07
N ASN A 130 -0.97 20.16 -10.88
CA ASN A 130 0.08 20.51 -11.83
C ASN A 130 0.01 19.60 -13.06
N VAL A 131 -0.73 20.04 -14.04
CA VAL A 131 -0.97 19.33 -15.31
C VAL A 131 -0.42 20.16 -16.47
N ILE A 132 0.40 19.53 -17.31
CA ILE A 132 1.03 20.16 -18.48
C ILE A 132 0.24 19.77 -19.74
N THR A 133 -0.22 20.75 -20.49
CA THR A 133 -0.91 20.53 -21.76
C THR A 133 0.07 20.65 -22.93
N LYS A 134 0.21 19.58 -23.73
CA LYS A 134 1.03 19.57 -24.95
C LYS A 134 0.24 18.92 -26.10
N GLY A 135 0.03 19.64 -27.19
CA GLY A 135 -0.67 19.12 -28.37
C GLY A 135 -2.09 18.59 -28.05
N GLY A 136 -2.82 19.27 -27.18
CA GLY A 136 -4.16 18.85 -26.75
C GLY A 136 -4.21 17.62 -25.85
N LYS A 137 -3.07 17.15 -25.33
CA LYS A 137 -2.96 16.04 -24.39
C LYS A 137 -2.44 16.53 -23.05
N MET A 138 -2.91 15.89 -21.97
CA MET A 138 -2.53 16.20 -20.60
C MET A 138 -1.41 15.27 -20.13
N TYR A 139 -0.43 15.85 -19.42
CA TYR A 139 0.73 15.17 -18.86
C TYR A 139 0.91 15.53 -17.39
N PRO A 140 1.46 14.65 -16.54
CA PRO A 140 1.77 14.98 -15.16
C PRO A 140 2.91 16.01 -15.08
N GLY A 141 2.73 17.03 -14.25
CA GLY A 141 3.77 18.05 -14.02
C GLY A 141 4.76 17.69 -12.92
N ASN A 142 4.42 16.72 -12.07
CA ASN A 142 5.19 16.31 -10.90
C ASN A 142 5.74 14.86 -11.04
N GLU A 143 6.04 14.42 -12.26
CA GLU A 143 6.56 13.06 -12.53
C GLU A 143 7.88 12.76 -11.79
N HIS A 144 8.63 13.79 -11.41
CA HIS A 144 9.86 13.67 -10.65
C HIS A 144 9.64 13.35 -9.17
N ILE A 145 8.48 13.69 -8.60
CA ILE A 145 8.18 13.50 -7.18
C ILE A 145 7.77 12.07 -6.85
N GLY A 146 6.92 11.45 -7.68
CA GLY A 146 6.40 10.13 -7.40
C GLY A 146 5.60 9.53 -8.54
N SER A 147 4.96 8.41 -8.26
CA SER A 147 4.07 7.72 -9.20
C SER A 147 3.04 6.88 -8.44
N PHE A 148 1.99 6.48 -9.14
CA PHE A 148 0.98 5.56 -8.64
C PHE A 148 1.12 4.19 -9.29
N GLY A 149 0.86 3.14 -8.51
CA GLY A 149 0.66 1.77 -8.98
C GLY A 149 -0.80 1.38 -8.83
N CYS A 150 -1.43 0.82 -9.88
CA CYS A 150 -2.84 0.48 -9.86
C CYS A 150 -3.12 -0.91 -10.43
N ASP A 151 -3.81 -1.73 -9.64
CA ASP A 151 -4.52 -2.93 -10.10
C ASP A 151 -6.01 -2.60 -10.19
N SER A 152 -6.54 -2.51 -11.41
CA SER A 152 -7.93 -2.16 -11.67
C SER A 152 -8.80 -3.39 -11.93
N TYR A 153 -10.12 -3.21 -11.88
CA TYR A 153 -11.08 -4.24 -12.27
C TYR A 153 -11.96 -3.73 -13.43
N ASP A 154 -12.39 -4.66 -14.30
CA ASP A 154 -13.16 -4.31 -15.50
C ASP A 154 -14.67 -4.53 -15.37
N ILE A 155 -15.13 -5.40 -14.46
CA ILE A 155 -16.53 -5.84 -14.40
C ILE A 155 -17.25 -5.16 -13.24
N SER A 156 -18.29 -4.41 -13.55
CA SER A 156 -19.15 -3.72 -12.58
C SER A 156 -20.23 -4.61 -11.94
N GLY A 157 -20.61 -5.70 -12.57
CA GLY A 157 -21.78 -6.50 -12.25
C GLY A 157 -21.52 -7.83 -11.52
N VAL A 158 -20.69 -7.84 -10.49
CA VAL A 158 -20.54 -9.05 -9.65
C VAL A 158 -21.50 -8.98 -8.46
N VAL A 159 -22.09 -10.11 -8.11
CA VAL A 159 -22.92 -10.25 -6.91
C VAL A 159 -22.19 -9.64 -5.71
N VAL A 160 -22.87 -8.80 -4.94
CA VAL A 160 -22.33 -8.08 -3.76
C VAL A 160 -21.48 -9.04 -2.91
N GLY A 161 -20.23 -8.65 -2.68
CA GLY A 161 -19.29 -9.40 -1.83
C GLY A 161 -18.43 -10.48 -2.53
N LYS A 162 -18.54 -10.69 -3.85
CA LYS A 162 -17.76 -11.72 -4.59
C LYS A 162 -16.74 -11.17 -5.60
N GLY A 163 -16.59 -9.86 -5.73
CA GLY A 163 -15.66 -9.26 -6.70
C GLY A 163 -14.39 -8.73 -6.02
N SER A 164 -13.24 -8.84 -6.71
CA SER A 164 -12.00 -8.21 -6.25
C SER A 164 -12.15 -6.69 -6.19
N ASN A 165 -11.54 -6.06 -5.20
CA ASN A 165 -11.39 -4.61 -5.15
C ASN A 165 -10.42 -4.14 -6.23
N GLY A 166 -10.52 -2.87 -6.62
CA GLY A 166 -9.41 -2.16 -7.24
C GLY A 166 -8.49 -1.63 -6.15
N ALA A 167 -7.21 -1.55 -6.45
CA ALA A 167 -6.20 -1.03 -5.55
C ALA A 167 -5.34 0.02 -6.24
N LEU A 168 -5.07 1.13 -5.54
CA LEU A 168 -4.17 2.17 -5.98
C LEU A 168 -3.28 2.58 -4.81
N HIS A 169 -1.98 2.62 -5.04
CA HIS A 169 -1.00 3.08 -4.06
C HIS A 169 -0.12 4.16 -4.68
N GLY A 170 0.10 5.23 -3.92
CA GLY A 170 1.03 6.29 -4.27
C GLY A 170 2.36 6.14 -3.55
N GLN A 171 3.45 6.19 -4.30
CA GLN A 171 4.80 6.16 -3.77
C GLN A 171 5.59 7.36 -4.26
N THR A 172 6.27 8.05 -3.35
CA THR A 172 7.25 9.08 -3.70
C THR A 172 8.57 8.44 -4.11
N LYS A 173 9.27 9.08 -5.04
CA LYS A 173 10.63 8.72 -5.40
C LYS A 173 11.60 9.22 -4.34
N PHE A 174 12.83 8.71 -4.39
CA PHE A 174 13.91 9.31 -3.62
C PHE A 174 14.15 10.75 -4.11
N ASN A 175 13.96 11.72 -3.23
CA ASN A 175 14.07 13.14 -3.56
C ASN A 175 14.61 13.94 -2.37
N MET A 176 15.07 15.15 -2.64
CA MET A 176 15.56 16.12 -1.65
C MET A 176 14.59 17.28 -1.47
N ASP A 177 13.40 17.19 -2.06
CA ASP A 177 12.35 18.22 -2.00
C ASP A 177 11.54 18.11 -0.69
N ASP A 178 10.55 18.98 -0.54
CA ASP A 178 9.65 18.99 0.62
C ASP A 178 8.61 17.85 0.62
N ALA A 179 8.68 16.93 -0.31
CA ALA A 179 7.87 15.71 -0.33
C ALA A 179 8.56 14.60 0.49
N PRO A 180 7.80 13.66 1.07
CA PRO A 180 8.39 12.45 1.65
C PRO A 180 9.31 11.77 0.63
N SER A 181 10.38 11.13 1.09
CA SER A 181 11.37 10.52 0.21
C SER A 181 11.27 9.00 0.28
N ASN A 182 10.95 8.36 -0.86
CA ASN A 182 10.84 6.90 -1.00
C ASN A 182 9.82 6.28 -0.04
N GLU A 183 8.65 6.91 0.09
CA GLU A 183 7.59 6.47 1.01
C GLU A 183 6.27 6.21 0.27
N PHE A 184 5.50 5.24 0.76
CA PHE A 184 4.09 5.11 0.39
C PHE A 184 3.29 6.19 1.15
N PHE A 185 2.57 7.02 0.40
CA PHE A 185 1.85 8.16 0.97
C PHE A 185 0.34 8.09 0.77
N LEU A 186 -0.14 7.16 -0.03
CA LEU A 186 -1.55 7.04 -0.35
C LEU A 186 -1.95 5.59 -0.59
N GLU A 187 -3.10 5.25 -0.03
CA GLU A 187 -3.80 3.99 -0.26
C GLU A 187 -5.25 4.25 -0.66
N TYR A 188 -5.71 3.56 -1.68
CA TYR A 188 -7.10 3.45 -2.09
C TYR A 188 -7.41 2.02 -2.47
N ILE A 189 -8.14 1.30 -1.63
CA ILE A 189 -8.59 -0.07 -1.86
C ILE A 189 -10.10 -0.07 -1.75
N ALA A 190 -10.80 -0.16 -2.88
CA ALA A 190 -12.25 -0.11 -2.89
C ALA A 190 -12.87 -0.77 -4.12
N ARG A 191 -14.16 -1.07 -3.99
CA ARG A 191 -15.02 -1.49 -5.10
C ARG A 191 -16.30 -0.64 -5.08
N PRO A 192 -16.29 0.56 -5.70
CA PRO A 192 -17.49 1.36 -5.90
C PRO A 192 -18.56 0.61 -6.68
N GLN A 193 -19.79 1.14 -6.72
CA GLN A 193 -20.93 0.54 -7.41
C GLN A 193 -20.65 0.25 -8.88
N THR A 194 -19.88 1.10 -9.55
CA THR A 194 -19.45 0.91 -10.93
C THR A 194 -17.94 1.10 -11.08
N ALA A 195 -17.35 0.43 -12.08
CA ALA A 195 -15.93 0.59 -12.39
C ALA A 195 -15.61 2.02 -12.85
N GLU A 196 -16.56 2.69 -13.49
CA GLU A 196 -16.42 4.08 -13.95
C GLU A 196 -16.21 5.05 -12.79
N ILE A 197 -16.84 4.82 -11.62
CA ILE A 197 -16.60 5.61 -10.41
C ILE A 197 -15.15 5.41 -9.95
N PHE A 198 -14.68 4.17 -9.89
CA PHE A 198 -13.29 3.87 -9.56
C PHE A 198 -12.32 4.55 -10.53
N PHE A 199 -12.57 4.47 -11.83
CA PHE A 199 -11.71 5.08 -12.86
C PHE A 199 -11.65 6.59 -12.74
N GLU A 200 -12.78 7.23 -12.45
CA GLU A 200 -12.86 8.68 -12.26
C GLU A 200 -12.14 9.13 -10.99
N GLU A 201 -12.25 8.36 -9.90
CA GLU A 201 -11.54 8.64 -8.66
C GLU A 201 -10.02 8.51 -8.84
N VAL A 202 -9.55 7.46 -9.49
CA VAL A 202 -8.12 7.27 -9.83
C VAL A 202 -7.61 8.40 -10.71
N LEU A 203 -8.40 8.85 -11.68
CA LEU A 203 -8.02 9.97 -12.55
C LEU A 203 -7.91 11.29 -11.74
N MET A 204 -8.90 11.58 -10.90
CA MET A 204 -8.86 12.79 -10.06
C MET A 204 -7.64 12.83 -9.16
N GLU A 205 -7.28 11.70 -8.60
CA GLU A 205 -6.10 11.59 -7.75
C GLU A 205 -4.80 11.85 -8.51
N CYS A 206 -4.62 11.22 -9.66
CA CYS A 206 -3.46 11.47 -10.53
C CYS A 206 -3.36 12.95 -10.90
N ILE A 207 -4.47 13.61 -11.18
CA ILE A 207 -4.52 15.04 -11.48
C ILE A 207 -4.16 15.89 -10.27
N PHE A 208 -4.74 15.59 -9.09
CA PHE A 208 -4.48 16.34 -7.87
C PHE A 208 -3.00 16.34 -7.50
N TYR A 209 -2.36 15.19 -7.55
CA TYR A 209 -0.92 15.08 -7.27
C TYR A 209 -0.04 15.48 -8.46
N GLY A 210 -0.59 15.55 -9.66
CA GLY A 210 0.18 15.78 -10.89
C GLY A 210 1.21 14.68 -11.18
N MET A 211 0.95 13.45 -10.73
CA MET A 211 1.87 12.31 -10.81
C MET A 211 1.38 11.26 -11.82
N PRO A 212 2.30 10.53 -12.49
CA PRO A 212 1.93 9.48 -13.43
C PRO A 212 1.47 8.20 -12.73
N ILE A 213 0.84 7.32 -13.51
CA ILE A 213 0.31 6.03 -13.04
C ILE A 213 0.82 4.87 -13.89
N LEU A 214 1.20 3.78 -13.22
CA LEU A 214 1.47 2.47 -13.82
C LEU A 214 0.32 1.53 -13.52
N CYS A 215 -0.31 0.98 -14.56
CA CYS A 215 -1.43 0.06 -14.43
C CYS A 215 -1.13 -1.26 -15.12
N GLU A 216 -1.77 -2.34 -14.66
CA GLU A 216 -1.86 -3.54 -15.46
C GLU A 216 -2.73 -3.29 -16.71
N ASN A 217 -2.27 -3.76 -17.86
CA ASN A 217 -3.02 -3.59 -19.12
C ASN A 217 -3.80 -4.84 -19.54
N ASN A 218 -3.81 -5.90 -18.75
CA ASN A 218 -4.66 -7.08 -18.94
C ASN A 218 -6.16 -6.73 -18.80
N LYS A 219 -6.43 -5.67 -18.02
CA LYS A 219 -7.78 -5.08 -17.84
C LYS A 219 -7.72 -3.60 -18.28
N PRO A 220 -7.80 -3.33 -19.60
CA PRO A 220 -7.41 -2.04 -20.16
C PRO A 220 -8.45 -0.91 -20.01
N ARG A 221 -9.63 -1.16 -19.41
CA ARG A 221 -10.72 -0.16 -19.34
C ARG A 221 -10.30 1.13 -18.63
N LEU A 222 -9.55 1.03 -17.53
CA LEU A 222 -8.99 2.21 -16.84
C LEU A 222 -8.08 3.02 -17.78
N LEU A 223 -7.19 2.37 -18.51
CA LEU A 223 -6.29 3.03 -19.45
C LEU A 223 -7.06 3.67 -20.63
N TYR A 224 -8.13 3.02 -21.12
CA TYR A 224 -9.06 3.64 -22.09
C TYR A 224 -9.75 4.87 -21.51
N HIS A 225 -10.15 4.84 -20.23
CA HIS A 225 -10.74 5.99 -19.56
C HIS A 225 -9.78 7.19 -19.57
N PHE A 226 -8.54 7.01 -19.17
CA PHE A 226 -7.49 8.05 -19.24
C PHE A 226 -7.29 8.57 -20.66
N LYS A 227 -7.18 7.67 -21.64
CA LYS A 227 -7.00 8.04 -23.04
C LYS A 227 -8.16 8.86 -23.58
N ASN A 228 -9.40 8.39 -23.39
CA ASN A 228 -10.61 9.04 -23.90
C ASN A 228 -10.86 10.41 -23.27
N ARG A 229 -10.38 10.61 -22.03
CA ARG A 229 -10.43 11.88 -21.32
C ARG A 229 -9.24 12.81 -21.65
N GLY A 230 -8.32 12.41 -22.53
CA GLY A 230 -7.16 13.21 -22.92
C GLY A 230 -5.93 13.08 -21.99
N TYR A 231 -6.00 12.24 -20.95
CA TYR A 231 -4.96 12.05 -19.94
C TYR A 231 -4.05 10.85 -20.22
N ARG A 232 -3.96 10.36 -21.46
CA ARG A 232 -3.04 9.25 -21.82
C ARG A 232 -1.59 9.53 -21.40
N GLY A 233 -1.17 10.79 -21.34
CA GLY A 233 0.16 11.19 -20.93
C GLY A 233 0.51 10.86 -19.48
N PHE A 234 -0.47 10.59 -18.63
CA PHE A 234 -0.27 10.11 -17.26
C PHE A 234 0.07 8.63 -17.18
N CYS A 235 -0.34 7.82 -18.17
CA CYS A 235 -0.12 6.38 -18.13
C CYS A 235 1.31 6.03 -18.54
N LEU A 236 2.08 5.49 -17.61
CA LEU A 236 3.44 5.02 -17.83
C LEU A 236 3.48 3.82 -18.78
N ILE A 237 4.63 3.58 -19.38
CA ILE A 237 4.99 2.37 -20.12
C ILE A 237 6.12 1.67 -19.37
N ARG A 238 6.40 0.42 -19.73
CA ARG A 238 7.53 -0.31 -19.13
C ARG A 238 8.85 0.41 -19.34
N PRO A 239 9.62 0.69 -18.27
CA PRO A 239 10.89 1.41 -18.38
C PRO A 239 12.00 0.57 -18.99
N ASP A 240 11.92 -0.77 -18.90
CA ASP A 240 12.90 -1.74 -19.36
C ASP A 240 12.86 -2.01 -20.87
N LYS A 241 11.83 -1.52 -21.57
CA LYS A 241 11.63 -1.75 -23.00
C LYS A 241 11.72 -0.47 -23.82
N THR A 242 12.46 -0.54 -24.92
CA THR A 242 12.41 0.52 -25.94
C THR A 242 11.04 0.55 -26.60
N TYR A 243 10.57 1.72 -26.99
CA TYR A 243 9.24 1.94 -27.59
C TYR A 243 8.90 0.94 -28.70
N ASN A 244 9.87 0.59 -29.54
CA ASN A 244 9.69 -0.35 -30.66
C ASN A 244 9.46 -1.79 -30.21
N LYS A 245 9.88 -2.16 -29.00
CA LYS A 245 9.70 -3.50 -28.41
C LYS A 245 8.41 -3.64 -27.62
N LEU A 246 7.66 -2.54 -27.42
CA LEU A 246 6.38 -2.57 -26.74
C LEU A 246 5.30 -3.15 -27.66
N SER A 247 4.32 -3.84 -27.06
CA SER A 247 3.11 -4.28 -27.74
C SER A 247 2.30 -3.08 -28.29
N LYS A 248 1.39 -3.33 -29.23
CA LYS A 248 0.48 -2.29 -29.76
C LYS A 248 -0.35 -1.66 -28.63
N THR A 249 -0.82 -2.46 -27.68
CA THR A 249 -1.60 -2.00 -26.53
C THR A 249 -0.78 -1.08 -25.64
N GLU A 250 0.42 -1.47 -25.27
CA GLU A 250 1.32 -0.65 -24.44
C GLU A 250 1.65 0.69 -25.10
N ARG A 251 1.92 0.69 -26.42
CA ARG A 251 2.19 1.95 -27.16
C ARG A 251 0.99 2.89 -27.16
N VAL A 252 -0.21 2.35 -27.32
CA VAL A 252 -1.43 3.15 -27.45
C VAL A 252 -2.00 3.57 -26.11
N LEU A 253 -1.99 2.69 -25.11
CA LEU A 253 -2.65 2.89 -23.82
C LEU A 253 -1.67 3.10 -22.67
N GLY A 254 -0.48 2.51 -22.73
CA GLY A 254 0.44 2.39 -21.60
C GLY A 254 0.19 1.11 -20.80
N GLY A 255 0.66 1.14 -19.56
CA GLY A 255 0.55 0.02 -18.63
C GLY A 255 1.55 -1.10 -18.91
N ILE A 256 1.49 -2.14 -18.07
CA ILE A 256 2.33 -3.33 -18.16
C ILE A 256 1.46 -4.58 -18.34
N PRO A 257 1.87 -5.55 -19.17
CA PRO A 257 1.20 -6.83 -19.19
C PRO A 257 1.60 -7.64 -17.95
N ASN A 258 0.64 -8.20 -17.24
CA ASN A 258 0.88 -9.11 -16.13
C ASN A 258 0.61 -10.56 -16.58
N SER A 259 1.26 -11.00 -17.66
CA SER A 259 0.94 -12.24 -18.38
C SER A 259 1.87 -13.42 -18.06
N SER A 260 3.02 -13.19 -17.43
CA SER A 260 3.96 -14.24 -17.08
C SER A 260 4.66 -13.97 -15.76
N GLU A 261 5.16 -15.02 -15.12
CA GLU A 261 5.95 -14.98 -13.89
C GLU A 261 7.18 -14.06 -14.06
N ASP A 262 7.88 -14.19 -15.20
CA ASP A 262 9.06 -13.36 -15.51
C ASP A 262 8.75 -11.86 -15.54
N VAL A 263 7.57 -11.48 -16.03
CA VAL A 263 7.13 -10.07 -16.03
C VAL A 263 6.83 -9.59 -14.62
N LYS A 264 6.22 -10.42 -13.79
CA LYS A 264 5.93 -10.09 -12.39
C LYS A 264 7.20 -9.91 -11.56
N GLN A 265 8.23 -10.72 -11.82
CA GLN A 265 9.51 -10.65 -11.12
C GLN A 265 10.38 -9.45 -11.56
N SER A 266 10.14 -8.89 -12.76
CA SER A 266 10.91 -7.77 -13.31
C SER A 266 10.39 -6.38 -12.86
N HIS A 267 9.27 -6.33 -12.17
CA HIS A 267 8.60 -5.12 -11.68
C HIS A 267 8.44 -5.10 -10.17
#